data_6acbf020674e19e5e392da617f9c98b5
#
_entry.id   6acbf020674e19e5e392da617f9c98b5
#
_cell.length_a   1.000
_cell.length_b   1.000
_cell.length_c   1.000
_cell.angle_alpha   90.00
_cell.angle_beta   90.00
_cell.angle_gamma   90.00
#
_symmetry.space_group_name_H-M   'P 1'
#
loop_
_entity.id
_entity.type
_entity.pdbx_description
1 polymer ?
#
loop_
_entity_poly.entity_id
_entity_poly.type
_entity_poly.pdbx_seq_one_letter_code
_entity_poly.pdbx_strand_id
1 'polypeptide(L)'
;MHLILVRHAKAAPGQPDALRPLTTSGHLKAIELGELLARKQPAAIVSSPLLRARETAAAIARVAGLEPVVDERLAPGATAEGLKKAVAGLGDTVVTVGHQPDCSEIVLALAGREVEFPTGGFAEVEL
;
A
#
# COMPACT_ATOMS: atom_id res chain seq x y z
N MET A 1 -13.83 -9.84 2.39
CA MET A 1 -12.44 -9.59 1.95
C MET A 1 -11.69 -8.83 3.02
N HIS A 2 -10.50 -9.24 3.32
CA HIS A 2 -9.62 -8.56 4.26
C HIS A 2 -8.64 -7.67 3.50
N LEU A 3 -8.70 -6.36 3.74
CA LEU A 3 -7.81 -5.39 3.13
C LEU A 3 -6.76 -4.94 4.12
N ILE A 4 -5.52 -4.87 3.65
CA ILE A 4 -4.41 -4.29 4.40
C ILE A 4 -3.94 -3.07 3.61
N LEU A 5 -4.29 -1.87 4.09
CA LEU A 5 -3.87 -0.63 3.45
C LEU A 5 -2.53 -0.19 4.03
N VAL A 6 -1.58 0.06 3.15
CA VAL A 6 -0.22 0.48 3.51
C VAL A 6 0.06 1.85 2.91
N ARG A 7 0.57 2.78 3.73
CA ARG A 7 1.19 3.98 3.20
C ARG A 7 2.63 3.64 2.82
N HIS A 8 3.09 4.08 1.65
CA HIS A 8 4.48 3.83 1.21
C HIS A 8 5.49 4.23 2.30
N ALA A 9 6.64 3.59 2.32
CA ALA A 9 7.73 3.90 3.22
C ALA A 9 8.38 5.25 2.87
N LYS A 10 9.33 5.71 3.71
CA LYS A 10 9.95 7.02 3.57
C LYS A 10 10.64 7.19 2.22
N ALA A 11 10.28 8.26 1.51
CA ALA A 11 10.85 8.58 0.20
C ALA A 11 11.84 9.73 0.28
N ALA A 12 12.85 9.69 -0.58
CA ALA A 12 13.81 10.78 -0.73
C ALA A 12 13.14 11.96 -1.45
N PRO A 13 13.59 13.21 -1.17
CA PRO A 13 13.12 14.36 -1.94
C PRO A 13 13.64 14.26 -3.39
N GLY A 14 13.04 15.01 -4.29
CA GLY A 14 13.50 15.07 -5.68
C GLY A 14 12.40 15.40 -6.68
N GLN A 15 12.80 15.47 -7.93
CA GLN A 15 11.95 15.79 -9.06
C GLN A 15 12.23 14.81 -10.20
N PRO A 16 11.24 14.40 -10.98
CA PRO A 16 9.81 14.63 -10.75
C PRO A 16 9.29 13.83 -9.55
N ASP A 17 8.23 14.30 -8.93
CA ASP A 17 7.67 13.66 -7.73
C ASP A 17 7.39 12.17 -7.91
N ALA A 18 6.85 11.79 -9.06
CA ALA A 18 6.50 10.39 -9.35
C ALA A 18 7.68 9.42 -9.34
N LEU A 19 8.91 9.94 -9.48
CA LEU A 19 10.14 9.13 -9.54
C LEU A 19 11.00 9.25 -8.27
N ARG A 20 10.46 9.80 -7.20
CA ARG A 20 11.16 9.84 -5.92
C ARG A 20 11.29 8.43 -5.35
N PRO A 21 12.53 7.93 -5.13
CA PRO A 21 12.75 6.59 -4.60
C PRO A 21 12.63 6.57 -3.08
N LEU A 22 12.57 5.39 -2.49
CA LEU A 22 12.70 5.24 -1.05
C LEU A 22 14.08 5.65 -0.58
N THR A 23 14.16 6.16 0.64
CA THR A 23 15.45 6.33 1.34
C THR A 23 15.97 4.97 1.78
N THR A 24 17.23 4.90 2.24
CA THR A 24 17.77 3.67 2.82
C THR A 24 16.89 3.18 3.98
N SER A 25 16.50 4.09 4.89
CA SER A 25 15.61 3.71 6.00
C SER A 25 14.22 3.29 5.50
N GLY A 26 13.74 3.88 4.41
CA GLY A 26 12.48 3.49 3.78
C GLY A 26 12.55 2.06 3.22
N HIS A 27 13.65 1.69 2.57
CA HIS A 27 13.85 0.33 2.08
C HIS A 27 13.88 -0.69 3.23
N LEU A 28 14.56 -0.38 4.33
CA LEU A 28 14.60 -1.25 5.51
C LEU A 28 13.21 -1.42 6.11
N LYS A 29 12.44 -0.33 6.21
CA LYS A 29 11.06 -0.39 6.69
C LYS A 29 10.18 -1.23 5.77
N ALA A 30 10.34 -1.12 4.46
CA ALA A 30 9.57 -1.90 3.50
C ALA A 30 9.86 -3.41 3.62
N ILE A 31 11.12 -3.78 3.86
CA ILE A 31 11.50 -5.18 4.11
C ILE A 31 10.84 -5.69 5.41
N GLU A 32 10.90 -4.90 6.48
CA GLU A 32 10.26 -5.22 7.75
C GLU A 32 8.75 -5.42 7.58
N LEU A 33 8.09 -4.52 6.82
CA LEU A 33 6.68 -4.67 6.47
C LEU A 33 6.42 -5.97 5.71
N GLY A 34 7.30 -6.31 4.77
CA GLY A 34 7.19 -7.55 4.02
C GLY A 34 7.19 -8.78 4.92
N GLU A 35 8.10 -8.82 5.89
CA GLU A 35 8.19 -9.91 6.85
C GLU A 35 6.92 -10.00 7.72
N LEU A 36 6.40 -8.86 8.15
CA LEU A 36 5.20 -8.81 8.96
C LEU A 36 3.95 -9.20 8.16
N LEU A 37 3.76 -8.61 6.98
CA LEU A 37 2.56 -8.80 6.19
C LEU A 37 2.51 -10.13 5.45
N ALA A 38 3.65 -10.75 5.14
CA ALA A 38 3.68 -12.08 4.54
C ALA A 38 2.99 -13.12 5.44
N ARG A 39 3.05 -12.92 6.76
CA ARG A 39 2.38 -13.80 7.73
C ARG A 39 0.85 -13.76 7.61
N LYS A 40 0.31 -12.71 7.02
CA LYS A 40 -1.13 -12.58 6.76
C LYS A 40 -1.56 -13.36 5.52
N GLN A 41 -0.62 -13.97 4.80
CA GLN A 41 -0.85 -14.75 3.58
C GLN A 41 -1.68 -14.02 2.53
N PRO A 42 -1.24 -12.82 2.09
CA PRO A 42 -1.99 -12.07 1.08
C PRO A 42 -2.04 -12.84 -0.24
N ALA A 43 -3.18 -12.73 -0.92
CA ALA A 43 -3.37 -13.32 -2.25
C ALA A 43 -2.85 -12.39 -3.34
N ALA A 44 -2.78 -11.09 -3.08
CA ALA A 44 -2.33 -10.11 -4.06
C ALA A 44 -1.82 -8.86 -3.37
N ILE A 45 -0.97 -8.12 -4.09
CA ILE A 45 -0.47 -6.81 -3.65
C ILE A 45 -0.68 -5.84 -4.80
N VAL A 46 -1.41 -4.76 -4.55
CA VAL A 46 -1.72 -3.73 -5.54
C VAL A 46 -1.06 -2.43 -5.13
N SER A 47 -0.39 -1.78 -6.05
CA SER A 47 0.40 -0.57 -5.79
C SER A 47 -0.03 0.62 -6.62
N SER A 48 0.06 1.80 -6.04
CA SER A 48 0.09 3.05 -6.78
C SER A 48 1.21 3.02 -7.82
N PRO A 49 1.06 3.73 -8.94
CA PRO A 49 2.11 3.80 -9.97
C PRO A 49 3.35 4.61 -9.57
N LEU A 50 3.31 5.40 -8.49
CA LEU A 50 4.46 6.19 -8.07
C LEU A 50 5.58 5.29 -7.54
N LEU A 51 6.83 5.65 -7.87
CA LEU A 51 8.00 4.81 -7.57
C LEU A 51 8.10 4.42 -6.09
N ARG A 52 7.90 5.37 -5.17
CA ARG A 52 7.96 5.11 -3.72
C ARG A 52 6.97 4.04 -3.27
N ALA A 53 5.80 4.00 -3.87
CA ALA A 53 4.79 2.98 -3.58
C ALA A 53 5.18 1.64 -4.22
N ARG A 54 5.64 1.66 -5.47
CA ARG A 54 6.07 0.44 -6.17
C ARG A 54 7.25 -0.23 -5.48
N GLU A 55 8.21 0.54 -4.98
CA GLU A 55 9.34 0.00 -4.24
C GLU A 55 8.91 -0.62 -2.91
N THR A 56 7.98 0.02 -2.21
CA THR A 56 7.41 -0.54 -0.98
C THR A 56 6.68 -1.85 -1.28
N ALA A 57 5.84 -1.84 -2.30
CA ALA A 57 5.07 -3.03 -2.72
C ALA A 57 5.99 -4.17 -3.17
N ALA A 58 7.07 -3.85 -3.89
CA ALA A 58 8.03 -4.85 -4.35
C ALA A 58 8.71 -5.57 -3.19
N ALA A 59 9.08 -4.85 -2.13
CA ALA A 59 9.68 -5.44 -0.93
C ALA A 59 8.70 -6.38 -0.23
N ILE A 60 7.44 -5.98 -0.09
CA ILE A 60 6.41 -6.83 0.51
C ILE A 60 6.17 -8.08 -0.35
N ALA A 61 6.03 -7.89 -1.66
CA ALA A 61 5.77 -8.97 -2.60
C ALA A 61 6.89 -10.00 -2.61
N ARG A 62 8.14 -9.55 -2.51
CA ARG A 62 9.30 -10.45 -2.48
C ARG A 62 9.23 -11.45 -1.34
N VAL A 63 8.89 -10.99 -0.15
CA VAL A 63 8.78 -11.87 1.03
C VAL A 63 7.55 -12.77 0.91
N ALA A 64 6.45 -12.25 0.38
CA ALA A 64 5.20 -13.00 0.24
C ALA A 64 5.21 -13.97 -0.95
N GLY A 65 6.22 -13.91 -1.82
CA GLY A 65 6.28 -14.76 -3.01
C GLY A 65 5.29 -14.36 -4.09
N LEU A 66 5.00 -13.06 -4.22
CA LEU A 66 4.02 -12.53 -5.16
C LEU A 66 4.64 -11.53 -6.11
N GLU A 67 3.95 -11.26 -7.23
CA GLU A 67 4.26 -10.15 -8.13
C GLU A 67 3.30 -9.01 -7.82
N PRO A 68 3.79 -7.79 -7.55
CA PRO A 68 2.89 -6.66 -7.32
C PRO A 68 2.20 -6.23 -8.61
N VAL A 69 0.95 -5.79 -8.49
CA VAL A 69 0.16 -5.25 -9.60
C VAL A 69 0.06 -3.74 -9.42
N VAL A 70 0.36 -2.98 -10.47
CA VAL A 70 0.21 -1.52 -10.46
C VAL A 70 -1.20 -1.16 -10.93
N ASP A 71 -1.88 -0.28 -10.20
CA ASP A 71 -3.21 0.18 -10.56
C ASP A 71 -3.29 1.71 -10.39
N GLU A 72 -3.64 2.40 -11.47
CA GLU A 72 -3.75 3.86 -11.49
C GLU A 72 -4.78 4.40 -10.50
N ARG A 73 -5.77 3.60 -10.11
CA ARG A 73 -6.78 4.00 -9.14
C ARG A 73 -6.20 4.21 -7.74
N LEU A 74 -4.97 3.75 -7.49
CA LEU A 74 -4.27 3.99 -6.22
C LEU A 74 -3.29 5.16 -6.28
N ALA A 75 -3.18 5.86 -7.41
CA ALA A 75 -2.39 7.09 -7.51
C ALA A 75 -2.92 8.15 -6.52
N PRO A 76 -2.13 9.19 -6.19
CA PRO A 76 -2.60 10.25 -5.29
C PRO A 76 -3.98 10.78 -5.69
N GLY A 77 -4.88 10.88 -4.71
CA GLY A 77 -6.29 11.17 -4.94
C GLY A 77 -7.18 9.94 -4.96
N ALA A 78 -6.64 8.76 -4.61
CA ALA A 78 -7.40 7.52 -4.56
C ALA A 78 -8.62 7.63 -3.64
N THR A 79 -9.70 6.94 -4.04
CA THR A 79 -10.96 6.91 -3.31
C THR A 79 -11.29 5.51 -2.84
N ALA A 80 -12.20 5.39 -1.87
CA ALA A 80 -12.69 4.09 -1.41
C ALA A 80 -13.31 3.29 -2.56
N GLU A 81 -14.10 3.94 -3.42
CA GLU A 81 -14.73 3.28 -4.58
C GLU A 81 -13.69 2.77 -5.57
N GLY A 82 -12.67 3.60 -5.87
CA GLY A 82 -11.60 3.20 -6.76
C GLY A 82 -10.79 2.03 -6.20
N LEU A 83 -10.48 2.07 -4.92
CA LEU A 83 -9.75 0.99 -4.26
C LEU A 83 -10.55 -0.32 -4.27
N LYS A 84 -11.84 -0.27 -3.98
CA LYS A 84 -12.69 -1.46 -4.03
C LYS A 84 -12.67 -2.10 -5.42
N LYS A 85 -12.70 -1.29 -6.47
CA LYS A 85 -12.61 -1.78 -7.86
C LYS A 85 -11.23 -2.38 -8.14
N ALA A 86 -10.18 -1.75 -7.63
CA ALA A 86 -8.81 -2.21 -7.85
C ALA A 86 -8.54 -3.59 -7.24
N VAL A 87 -9.19 -3.91 -6.12
CA VAL A 87 -8.96 -5.18 -5.40
C VAL A 87 -10.01 -6.26 -5.68
N ALA A 88 -11.07 -5.93 -6.40
CA ALA A 88 -12.16 -6.86 -6.67
C ALA A 88 -11.66 -8.14 -7.35
N GLY A 89 -12.03 -9.30 -6.80
CA GLY A 89 -11.69 -10.60 -7.39
C GLY A 89 -10.25 -11.05 -7.21
N LEU A 90 -9.44 -10.34 -6.42
CA LEU A 90 -8.02 -10.69 -6.26
C LEU A 90 -7.74 -11.69 -5.12
N GLY A 91 -8.73 -12.01 -4.31
CA GLY A 91 -8.60 -13.00 -3.24
C GLY A 91 -9.15 -12.51 -1.92
N ASP A 92 -8.97 -13.34 -0.86
CA ASP A 92 -9.54 -13.05 0.45
C ASP A 92 -8.79 -11.98 1.23
N THR A 93 -7.48 -11.92 1.07
CA THR A 93 -6.62 -10.92 1.72
C THR A 93 -5.79 -10.22 0.65
N VAL A 94 -5.91 -8.90 0.56
CA VAL A 94 -5.20 -8.09 -0.43
C VAL A 94 -4.51 -6.93 0.26
N VAL A 95 -3.24 -6.73 -0.06
CA VAL A 95 -2.45 -5.58 0.39
C VAL A 95 -2.52 -4.49 -0.68
N THR A 96 -2.78 -3.25 -0.28
CA THR A 96 -2.69 -2.09 -1.17
C THR A 96 -1.63 -1.13 -0.64
N VAL A 97 -0.85 -0.56 -1.54
CA VAL A 97 0.18 0.45 -1.18
C VAL A 97 -0.17 1.77 -1.84
N GLY A 98 -0.37 2.78 -1.03
CA GLY A 98 -0.81 4.09 -1.51
C GLY A 98 -0.22 5.23 -0.70
N HIS A 99 -0.99 6.31 -0.60
CA HIS A 99 -0.53 7.62 -0.14
C HIS A 99 -1.44 8.19 0.96
N GLN A 100 -0.94 9.22 1.65
CA GLN A 100 -1.74 10.06 2.54
C GLN A 100 -2.09 11.37 1.82
N PRO A 101 -3.27 11.95 2.09
CA PRO A 101 -4.24 11.53 3.11
C PRO A 101 -5.19 10.40 2.67
N ASP A 102 -5.02 9.86 1.49
CA ASP A 102 -5.92 8.86 0.91
C ASP A 102 -6.17 7.66 1.81
N CYS A 103 -5.10 7.08 2.37
CA CYS A 103 -5.23 5.91 3.23
C CYS A 103 -6.16 6.16 4.43
N SER A 104 -5.98 7.30 5.12
CA SER A 104 -6.83 7.65 6.25
C SER A 104 -8.28 7.87 5.83
N GLU A 105 -8.49 8.57 4.71
CA GLU A 105 -9.83 8.85 4.19
C GLU A 105 -10.54 7.57 3.75
N ILE A 106 -9.83 6.64 3.14
CA ILE A 106 -10.38 5.36 2.70
C ILE A 106 -10.78 4.49 3.90
N VAL A 107 -9.93 4.41 4.94
CA VAL A 107 -10.27 3.66 6.15
C VAL A 107 -11.49 4.26 6.83
N LEU A 108 -11.58 5.57 6.90
CA LEU A 108 -12.75 6.25 7.45
C LEU A 108 -14.01 5.89 6.66
N ALA A 109 -13.94 5.92 5.34
CA ALA A 109 -15.08 5.60 4.48
C ALA A 109 -15.51 4.13 4.58
N LEU A 110 -14.56 3.20 4.67
CA LEU A 110 -14.86 1.77 4.67
C LEU A 110 -15.18 1.20 6.04
N ALA A 111 -14.56 1.71 7.10
CA ALA A 111 -14.63 1.13 8.44
C ALA A 111 -15.12 2.09 9.52
N GLY A 112 -15.32 3.37 9.20
CA GLY A 112 -15.77 4.37 10.16
C GLY A 112 -14.75 4.68 11.25
N ARG A 113 -13.49 4.33 11.06
CA ARG A 113 -12.41 4.57 12.02
C ARG A 113 -11.47 5.67 11.53
N GLU A 114 -11.02 6.51 12.46
CA GLU A 114 -9.97 7.47 12.18
C GLU A 114 -8.62 6.81 12.47
N VAL A 115 -7.77 6.72 11.46
CA VAL A 115 -6.44 6.12 11.55
C VAL A 115 -5.42 7.07 10.93
N GLU A 116 -4.34 7.34 11.65
CA GLU A 116 -3.21 8.07 11.11
C GLU A 116 -2.20 7.07 10.55
N PHE A 117 -1.65 7.38 9.37
CA PHE A 117 -0.65 6.54 8.73
C PHE A 117 0.69 7.27 8.69
N PRO A 118 1.65 6.91 9.53
CA PRO A 118 3.03 7.33 9.28
C PRO A 118 3.54 6.66 8.01
N THR A 119 4.66 7.11 7.45
CA THR A 119 5.28 6.42 6.33
C THR A 119 5.57 4.96 6.73
N GLY A 120 5.19 4.02 5.87
CA GLY A 120 5.30 2.59 6.19
C GLY A 120 4.26 2.09 7.19
N GLY A 121 3.30 2.93 7.59
CA GLY A 121 2.21 2.49 8.45
C GLY A 121 1.15 1.71 7.67
N PHE A 122 0.36 0.91 8.39
CA PHE A 122 -0.73 0.17 7.75
C PHE A 122 -1.92 0.01 8.68
N ALA A 123 -3.07 -0.31 8.09
CA ALA A 123 -4.29 -0.63 8.82
C ALA A 123 -5.04 -1.76 8.10
N GLU A 124 -5.79 -2.53 8.86
CA GLU A 124 -6.57 -3.65 8.33
C GLU A 124 -8.06 -3.32 8.37
N VAL A 125 -8.77 -3.65 7.29
CA VAL A 125 -10.20 -3.37 7.14
C VAL A 125 -10.87 -4.60 6.57
N GLU A 126 -11.99 -5.03 7.19
CA GLU A 126 -12.85 -6.05 6.63
C GLU A 126 -13.91 -5.42 5.73
N LEU A 127 -14.10 -5.99 4.55
CA LEU A 127 -15.15 -5.61 3.64
C LEU A 127 -16.27 -6.65 3.60
#